data_c9b173959748d4ef42d0a2a8c4454656
#
_entry.id   c9b173959748d4ef42d0a2a8c4454656
#
_cell.length_a   1.000
_cell.length_b   1.000
_cell.length_c   1.000
_cell.angle_alpha   90.00
_cell.angle_beta   90.00
_cell.angle_gamma   90.00
#
_symmetry.space_group_name_H-M   'P 1'
#
loop_
_entity.id
_entity.type
_entity.pdbx_description
1 polymer ?
#
loop_
_entity_poly.entity_id
_entity_poly.type
_entity_poly.pdbx_seq_one_letter_code
_entity_poly.pdbx_strand_id
1 'polypeptide(L)'
;FEKQTLTPEQLTEFWVGLVKDYPLATIEDPLAEDDWAGYAHLTAELGDKVQIVGDDLFVTNPTRLKRGIDEKVANSILVKVNQIGTLTETLDAVAMAQRAGYTTIISHRSGETEDTTIADIAVATDSGQIKTGAPARSDRVAKYNQLLRIEEELGDAAVYAGRSAFPRFKG
;
A
#
# COMPACT_ATOMS: atom_id res chain seq x y z
N PHE A 1 -19.39 -10.47 5.20
CA PHE A 1 -18.90 -11.18 6.39
C PHE A 1 -20.12 -11.59 7.21
N GLU A 2 -20.38 -12.85 7.37
CA GLU A 2 -21.48 -13.39 8.20
C GLU A 2 -22.88 -12.82 7.91
N LYS A 3 -23.14 -12.31 6.72
CA LYS A 3 -24.43 -11.72 6.28
C LYS A 3 -24.89 -10.51 7.13
N GLN A 4 -23.97 -9.81 7.79
CA GLN A 4 -24.26 -8.57 8.50
C GLN A 4 -23.92 -7.35 7.64
N THR A 5 -24.74 -6.33 7.72
CA THR A 5 -24.43 -5.00 7.19
C THR A 5 -23.98 -4.14 8.35
N LEU A 6 -22.74 -3.64 8.30
CA LEU A 6 -22.18 -2.77 9.33
C LEU A 6 -22.16 -1.32 8.82
N THR A 7 -22.35 -0.37 9.74
CA THR A 7 -22.07 1.03 9.45
C THR A 7 -20.56 1.27 9.44
N PRO A 8 -20.07 2.37 8.87
CA PRO A 8 -18.63 2.72 8.90
C PRO A 8 -18.07 2.77 10.33
N GLU A 9 -18.83 3.28 11.29
CA GLU A 9 -18.45 3.34 12.71
C GLU A 9 -18.31 1.95 13.32
N GLN A 10 -19.29 1.07 13.09
CA GLN A 10 -19.25 -0.32 13.56
C GLN A 10 -18.09 -1.10 12.95
N LEU A 11 -17.79 -0.86 11.66
CA LEU A 11 -16.65 -1.49 11.02
C LEU A 11 -15.31 -0.91 11.53
N THR A 12 -15.25 0.38 11.84
CA THR A 12 -14.11 0.99 12.51
C THR A 12 -13.87 0.36 13.89
N GLU A 13 -14.92 0.18 14.71
CA GLU A 13 -14.82 -0.50 16.01
C GLU A 13 -14.29 -1.94 15.87
N PHE A 14 -14.73 -2.66 14.85
CA PHE A 14 -14.21 -3.99 14.53
C PHE A 14 -12.70 -3.96 14.25
N TRP A 15 -12.23 -3.03 13.39
CA TRP A 15 -10.80 -2.87 13.10
C TRP A 15 -10.00 -2.46 14.33
N VAL A 16 -10.53 -1.58 15.17
CA VAL A 16 -9.90 -1.20 16.46
C VAL A 16 -9.71 -2.41 17.36
N GLY A 17 -10.72 -3.30 17.44
CA GLY A 17 -10.61 -4.56 18.17
C GLY A 17 -9.50 -5.46 17.62
N LEU A 18 -9.44 -5.65 16.30
CA LEU A 18 -8.39 -6.47 15.68
C LEU A 18 -6.98 -5.90 15.87
N VAL A 19 -6.81 -4.59 15.73
CA VAL A 19 -5.50 -3.93 15.96
C VAL A 19 -5.05 -4.07 17.42
N LYS A 20 -6.01 -4.09 18.36
CA LYS A 20 -5.73 -4.29 19.78
C LYS A 20 -5.30 -5.74 20.09
N ASP A 21 -5.97 -6.71 19.48
CA ASP A 21 -5.83 -8.12 19.83
C ASP A 21 -4.73 -8.84 19.01
N TYR A 22 -4.34 -8.28 17.86
CA TYR A 22 -3.36 -8.87 16.94
C TYR A 22 -2.29 -7.86 16.50
N PRO A 23 -1.07 -8.29 16.18
CA PRO A 23 0.01 -7.42 15.71
C PRO A 23 -0.20 -7.04 14.23
N LEU A 24 -1.28 -6.33 13.93
CA LEU A 24 -1.58 -5.87 12.57
C LEU A 24 -0.69 -4.68 12.19
N ALA A 25 0.08 -4.81 11.13
CA ALA A 25 0.92 -3.74 10.61
C ALA A 25 0.21 -2.91 9.53
N THR A 26 -0.70 -3.53 8.77
CA THR A 26 -1.36 -2.88 7.62
C THR A 26 -2.78 -3.40 7.43
N ILE A 27 -3.66 -2.53 6.97
CA ILE A 27 -5.04 -2.83 6.57
C ILE A 27 -5.26 -2.18 5.19
N GLU A 28 -5.70 -2.95 4.22
CA GLU A 28 -5.98 -2.48 2.86
C GLU A 28 -7.49 -2.39 2.63
N ASP A 29 -7.94 -1.26 2.11
CA ASP A 29 -9.35 -0.95 1.82
C ASP A 29 -10.33 -1.37 2.94
N PRO A 30 -10.17 -0.82 4.14
CA PRO A 30 -11.01 -1.20 5.29
C PRO A 30 -12.49 -0.83 5.15
N LEU A 31 -12.83 0.08 4.23
CA LEU A 31 -14.17 0.61 3.99
C LEU A 31 -14.44 0.69 2.47
N ALA A 32 -15.65 1.06 2.09
CA ALA A 32 -16.02 1.26 0.69
C ALA A 32 -15.23 2.41 0.05
N GLU A 33 -14.89 2.28 -1.23
CA GLU A 33 -14.01 3.19 -2.00
C GLU A 33 -14.52 4.63 -2.16
N ASP A 34 -15.78 4.87 -1.83
CA ASP A 34 -16.45 6.17 -1.88
C ASP A 34 -16.80 6.73 -0.49
N ASP A 35 -16.55 5.98 0.59
CA ASP A 35 -16.82 6.40 1.95
C ASP A 35 -15.66 7.21 2.58
N TRP A 36 -15.42 8.39 2.03
CA TRP A 36 -14.34 9.29 2.48
C TRP A 36 -14.49 9.72 3.93
N ALA A 37 -15.72 9.93 4.40
CA ALA A 37 -15.99 10.31 5.78
C ALA A 37 -15.66 9.17 6.76
N GLY A 38 -16.04 7.94 6.42
CA GLY A 38 -15.68 6.74 7.18
C GLY A 38 -14.18 6.54 7.24
N TYR A 39 -13.49 6.69 6.10
CA TYR A 39 -12.02 6.62 6.08
C TYR A 39 -11.35 7.70 6.94
N ALA A 40 -11.87 8.94 6.94
CA ALA A 40 -11.35 10.00 7.80
C ALA A 40 -11.50 9.65 9.28
N HIS A 41 -12.67 9.13 9.68
CA HIS A 41 -12.92 8.64 11.03
C HIS A 41 -11.99 7.49 11.42
N LEU A 42 -11.89 6.45 10.59
CA LEU A 42 -11.01 5.31 10.82
C LEU A 42 -9.53 5.73 10.90
N THR A 43 -9.12 6.66 10.04
CA THR A 43 -7.74 7.18 10.06
C THR A 43 -7.45 7.96 11.34
N ALA A 44 -8.40 8.72 11.87
CA ALA A 44 -8.25 9.40 13.14
C ALA A 44 -8.07 8.42 14.32
N GLU A 45 -8.73 7.26 14.30
CA GLU A 45 -8.66 6.25 15.36
C GLU A 45 -7.40 5.36 15.28
N LEU A 46 -6.97 5.00 14.07
CA LEU A 46 -5.95 3.96 13.84
C LEU A 46 -4.71 4.44 13.10
N GLY A 47 -4.72 5.63 12.51
CA GLY A 47 -3.66 6.07 11.61
C GLY A 47 -2.27 6.19 12.25
N ASP A 48 -2.19 6.34 13.58
CA ASP A 48 -0.94 6.37 14.34
C ASP A 48 -0.43 4.98 14.75
N LYS A 49 -1.23 3.93 14.54
CA LYS A 49 -0.97 2.57 15.02
C LYS A 49 -0.71 1.59 13.90
N VAL A 50 -1.35 1.80 12.75
CA VAL A 50 -1.35 0.87 11.62
C VAL A 50 -1.30 1.62 10.29
N GLN A 51 -0.71 0.99 9.29
CA GLN A 51 -0.74 1.47 7.91
C GLN A 51 -2.12 1.22 7.31
N ILE A 52 -2.81 2.29 6.90
CA ILE A 52 -4.11 2.23 6.23
C ILE A 52 -3.88 2.51 4.75
N VAL A 53 -4.08 1.49 3.94
CA VAL A 53 -3.77 1.52 2.51
C VAL A 53 -5.03 1.76 1.70
N GLY A 54 -5.01 2.77 0.84
CA GLY A 54 -6.04 2.95 -0.19
C GLY A 54 -5.59 2.29 -1.49
N ASP A 55 -6.29 1.24 -1.90
CA ASP A 55 -6.22 0.61 -3.22
C ASP A 55 -7.31 1.18 -4.12
N ASP A 56 -8.53 0.70 -4.01
CA ASP A 56 -9.67 1.18 -4.80
C ASP A 56 -10.08 2.62 -4.40
N LEU A 57 -9.79 3.03 -3.17
CA LEU A 57 -9.96 4.40 -2.72
C LEU A 57 -9.18 5.39 -3.60
N PHE A 58 -7.93 5.12 -3.93
CA PHE A 58 -7.03 6.03 -4.65
C PHE A 58 -6.82 5.69 -6.12
N VAL A 59 -6.93 4.42 -6.51
CA VAL A 59 -6.73 3.89 -7.87
C VAL A 59 -5.47 4.42 -8.56
N THR A 60 -4.38 4.63 -7.80
CA THR A 60 -3.11 5.24 -8.26
C THR A 60 -3.30 6.63 -8.91
N ASN A 61 -4.40 7.31 -8.61
CA ASN A 61 -4.77 8.58 -9.24
C ASN A 61 -4.32 9.78 -8.38
N PRO A 62 -3.44 10.67 -8.90
CA PRO A 62 -2.94 11.82 -8.15
C PRO A 62 -4.03 12.76 -7.62
N THR A 63 -5.15 12.91 -8.36
CA THR A 63 -6.26 13.77 -7.92
C THR A 63 -6.98 13.18 -6.71
N ARG A 64 -7.24 11.85 -6.71
CA ARG A 64 -7.85 11.18 -5.56
C ARG A 64 -6.90 11.13 -4.38
N LEU A 65 -5.61 10.86 -4.63
CA LEU A 65 -4.58 10.88 -3.59
C LEU A 65 -4.47 12.27 -2.95
N LYS A 66 -4.44 13.33 -3.75
CA LYS A 66 -4.43 14.72 -3.23
C LYS A 66 -5.63 14.99 -2.32
N ARG A 67 -6.83 14.57 -2.73
CA ARG A 67 -8.01 14.66 -1.87
C ARG A 67 -7.80 13.93 -0.54
N GLY A 68 -7.28 12.70 -0.56
CA GLY A 68 -7.00 11.93 0.65
C GLY A 68 -6.00 12.63 1.58
N ILE A 69 -4.96 13.24 1.02
CA ILE A 69 -3.98 14.03 1.78
C ILE A 69 -4.65 15.25 2.42
N ASP A 70 -5.43 16.00 1.66
CA ASP A 70 -6.11 17.21 2.14
C ASP A 70 -7.15 16.89 3.24
N GLU A 71 -7.88 15.78 3.10
CA GLU A 71 -8.91 15.32 4.04
C GLU A 71 -8.35 14.41 5.15
N LYS A 72 -7.04 14.11 5.17
CA LYS A 72 -6.36 13.22 6.13
C LYS A 72 -6.94 11.81 6.14
N VAL A 73 -7.19 11.28 4.98
CA VAL A 73 -7.79 9.96 4.72
C VAL A 73 -6.71 8.97 4.34
N ALA A 74 -6.65 7.83 5.04
CA ALA A 74 -5.60 6.82 4.91
C ALA A 74 -4.19 7.37 5.25
N ASN A 75 -3.15 6.59 5.03
CA ASN A 75 -1.75 7.00 5.25
C ASN A 75 -0.77 6.21 4.38
N SER A 76 -1.30 5.45 3.44
CA SER A 76 -0.56 4.65 2.46
C SER A 76 -1.37 4.52 1.17
N ILE A 77 -0.69 4.34 0.04
CA ILE A 77 -1.30 4.08 -1.25
C ILE A 77 -0.77 2.78 -1.86
N LEU A 78 -1.68 1.96 -2.40
CA LEU A 78 -1.31 0.86 -3.28
C LEU A 78 -1.14 1.41 -4.71
N VAL A 79 0.02 1.13 -5.30
CA VAL A 79 0.42 1.69 -6.60
C VAL A 79 0.39 0.60 -7.66
N LYS A 80 -0.49 0.73 -8.63
CA LYS A 80 -0.66 -0.17 -9.77
C LYS A 80 -0.44 0.61 -11.07
N VAL A 81 0.70 0.40 -11.73
CA VAL A 81 1.14 1.19 -12.90
C VAL A 81 0.06 1.27 -13.99
N ASN A 82 -0.61 0.16 -14.29
CA ASN A 82 -1.62 0.12 -15.35
C ASN A 82 -3.01 0.60 -14.91
N GLN A 83 -3.18 1.02 -13.66
CA GLN A 83 -4.44 1.61 -13.17
C GLN A 83 -4.54 3.08 -13.58
N ILE A 84 -3.45 3.83 -13.46
CA ILE A 84 -3.36 5.20 -13.99
C ILE A 84 -2.92 5.21 -15.46
N GLY A 85 -2.05 4.30 -15.90
CA GLY A 85 -1.79 3.97 -17.28
C GLY A 85 -0.43 4.39 -17.83
N THR A 86 0.28 5.33 -17.22
CA THR A 86 1.64 5.71 -17.61
C THR A 86 2.61 5.65 -16.44
N LEU A 87 3.90 5.40 -16.74
CA LEU A 87 4.93 5.40 -15.72
C LEU A 87 5.12 6.81 -15.12
N THR A 88 5.01 7.85 -15.93
CA THR A 88 5.13 9.24 -15.45
C THR A 88 4.09 9.56 -14.40
N GLU A 89 2.81 9.31 -14.66
CA GLU A 89 1.73 9.55 -13.69
C GLU A 89 1.87 8.66 -12.46
N THR A 90 2.35 7.42 -12.63
CA THR A 90 2.65 6.52 -11.51
C THR A 90 3.71 7.11 -10.59
N LEU A 91 4.84 7.57 -11.16
CA LEU A 91 5.93 8.18 -10.38
C LEU A 91 5.50 9.50 -9.73
N ASP A 92 4.65 10.29 -10.39
CA ASP A 92 4.06 11.50 -9.81
C ASP A 92 3.19 11.18 -8.58
N ALA A 93 2.36 10.12 -8.65
CA ALA A 93 1.57 9.65 -7.52
C ALA A 93 2.45 9.17 -6.35
N VAL A 94 3.50 8.38 -6.64
CA VAL A 94 4.47 7.91 -5.63
C VAL A 94 5.15 9.11 -4.96
N ALA A 95 5.69 10.03 -5.75
CA ALA A 95 6.38 11.21 -5.21
C ALA A 95 5.44 12.13 -4.41
N MET A 96 4.18 12.26 -4.81
CA MET A 96 3.17 13.01 -4.06
C MET A 96 2.89 12.35 -2.70
N ALA A 97 2.68 11.02 -2.68
CA ALA A 97 2.44 10.25 -1.46
C ALA A 97 3.61 10.41 -0.47
N GLN A 98 4.83 10.16 -0.93
CA GLN A 98 6.03 10.24 -0.10
C GLN A 98 6.25 11.63 0.48
N ARG A 99 6.08 12.70 -0.32
CA ARG A 99 6.17 14.09 0.17
C ARG A 99 5.13 14.44 1.23
N ALA A 100 3.97 13.77 1.20
CA ALA A 100 2.92 13.93 2.19
C ALA A 100 3.09 13.03 3.43
N GLY A 101 4.15 12.21 3.50
CA GLY A 101 4.39 11.26 4.58
C GLY A 101 3.55 9.98 4.50
N TYR A 102 2.94 9.70 3.35
CA TYR A 102 2.30 8.41 3.06
C TYR A 102 3.36 7.39 2.66
N THR A 103 3.17 6.15 3.08
CA THR A 103 3.91 5.03 2.53
C THR A 103 3.34 4.60 1.18
N THR A 104 4.16 3.93 0.38
CA THR A 104 3.78 3.44 -0.95
C THR A 104 4.04 1.94 -1.03
N ILE A 105 3.14 1.21 -1.66
CA ILE A 105 3.28 -0.23 -1.91
C ILE A 105 3.16 -0.44 -3.41
N ILE A 106 4.23 -0.84 -4.07
CA ILE A 106 4.17 -1.18 -5.49
C ILE A 106 3.50 -2.54 -5.64
N SER A 107 2.50 -2.64 -6.51
CA SER A 107 1.61 -3.79 -6.56
C SER A 107 1.48 -4.40 -7.94
N HIS A 108 1.35 -5.73 -7.93
CA HIS A 108 0.89 -6.52 -9.06
C HIS A 108 -0.61 -6.32 -9.34
N ARG A 109 -1.12 -7.01 -10.35
CA ARG A 109 -2.56 -7.20 -10.61
C ARG A 109 -2.94 -8.67 -10.41
N SER A 110 -4.26 -8.94 -10.37
CA SER A 110 -4.78 -10.32 -10.31
C SER A 110 -4.38 -11.14 -11.55
N GLY A 111 -4.40 -10.55 -12.73
CA GLY A 111 -3.79 -11.10 -13.95
C GLY A 111 -2.37 -10.55 -14.13
N GLU A 112 -1.38 -11.43 -14.19
CA GLU A 112 0.03 -11.08 -14.30
C GLU A 112 0.75 -11.87 -15.39
N THR A 113 1.93 -11.36 -15.77
CA THR A 113 2.92 -12.01 -16.62
C THR A 113 4.24 -12.16 -15.86
N GLU A 114 5.28 -12.70 -16.49
CA GLU A 114 6.62 -12.78 -15.92
C GLU A 114 7.41 -11.45 -16.04
N ASP A 115 6.78 -10.35 -16.46
CA ASP A 115 7.40 -9.02 -16.45
C ASP A 115 7.81 -8.63 -15.03
N THR A 116 8.98 -8.01 -14.89
CA THR A 116 9.60 -7.69 -13.59
C THR A 116 9.62 -6.21 -13.26
N THR A 117 9.11 -5.35 -14.13
CA THR A 117 9.23 -3.89 -14.03
C THR A 117 8.78 -3.33 -12.67
N ILE A 118 7.74 -3.92 -12.04
CA ILE A 118 7.30 -3.46 -10.72
C ILE A 118 8.31 -3.68 -9.60
N ALA A 119 9.20 -4.66 -9.73
CA ALA A 119 10.29 -4.87 -8.77
C ALA A 119 11.34 -3.75 -8.89
N ASP A 120 11.70 -3.38 -10.13
CA ASP A 120 12.61 -2.27 -10.41
C ASP A 120 12.03 -0.95 -9.90
N ILE A 121 10.74 -0.69 -10.14
CA ILE A 121 10.06 0.52 -9.65
C ILE A 121 10.06 0.55 -8.12
N ALA A 122 9.77 -0.57 -7.45
CA ALA A 122 9.73 -0.62 -5.98
C ALA A 122 11.06 -0.21 -5.36
N VAL A 123 12.18 -0.67 -5.91
CA VAL A 123 13.52 -0.30 -5.44
C VAL A 123 13.88 1.13 -5.87
N ALA A 124 13.67 1.47 -7.14
CA ALA A 124 14.03 2.79 -7.68
C ALA A 124 13.30 3.96 -7.01
N THR A 125 12.12 3.72 -6.46
CA THR A 125 11.33 4.75 -5.74
C THR A 125 11.49 4.71 -4.22
N ASP A 126 12.34 3.81 -3.71
CA ASP A 126 12.48 3.57 -2.25
C ASP A 126 11.13 3.35 -1.56
N SER A 127 10.24 2.60 -2.20
CA SER A 127 8.90 2.32 -1.66
C SER A 127 8.95 1.46 -0.39
N GLY A 128 10.01 0.67 -0.21
CA GLY A 128 10.22 -0.21 0.92
C GLY A 128 9.26 -1.41 0.98
N GLN A 129 8.23 -1.42 0.13
CA GLN A 129 7.17 -2.43 0.13
C GLN A 129 6.76 -2.80 -1.30
N ILE A 130 6.54 -4.10 -1.52
CA ILE A 130 5.95 -4.63 -2.74
C ILE A 130 4.88 -5.68 -2.42
N LYS A 131 3.74 -5.63 -3.10
CA LYS A 131 2.67 -6.63 -3.05
C LYS A 131 2.67 -7.38 -4.38
N THR A 132 3.22 -8.61 -4.42
CA THR A 132 3.39 -9.34 -5.68
C THR A 132 2.98 -10.81 -5.61
N GLY A 133 2.15 -11.18 -4.65
CA GLY A 133 1.60 -12.53 -4.48
C GLY A 133 2.53 -13.48 -3.72
N ALA A 134 2.11 -14.72 -3.61
CA ALA A 134 2.90 -15.76 -2.96
C ALA A 134 4.15 -16.11 -3.79
N PRO A 135 5.24 -16.62 -3.17
CA PRO A 135 6.43 -17.10 -3.89
C PRO A 135 6.15 -18.44 -4.58
N ALA A 136 5.12 -18.48 -5.39
CA ALA A 136 4.64 -19.59 -6.19
C ALA A 136 4.09 -19.06 -7.51
N ARG A 137 4.17 -19.84 -8.59
CA ARG A 137 3.87 -19.45 -9.97
C ARG A 137 4.92 -18.47 -10.53
N SER A 138 5.33 -18.69 -11.77
CA SER A 138 6.42 -17.92 -12.40
C SER A 138 6.08 -16.44 -12.58
N ASP A 139 4.81 -16.09 -12.82
CA ASP A 139 4.32 -14.72 -12.92
C ASP A 139 4.49 -13.90 -11.62
N ARG A 140 4.65 -14.57 -10.47
CA ARG A 140 4.94 -13.95 -9.17
C ARG A 140 6.42 -14.08 -8.80
N VAL A 141 6.98 -15.27 -8.93
CA VAL A 141 8.37 -15.57 -8.59
C VAL A 141 9.35 -14.75 -9.42
N ALA A 142 9.02 -14.39 -10.66
CA ALA A 142 9.84 -13.52 -11.50
C ALA A 142 10.18 -12.19 -10.79
N LYS A 143 9.24 -11.58 -10.07
CA LYS A 143 9.45 -10.33 -9.32
C LYS A 143 10.39 -10.53 -8.14
N TYR A 144 10.24 -11.62 -7.38
CA TYR A 144 11.16 -11.97 -6.29
C TYR A 144 12.58 -12.22 -6.81
N ASN A 145 12.72 -12.96 -7.92
CA ASN A 145 14.00 -13.18 -8.54
C ASN A 145 14.65 -11.88 -9.04
N GLN A 146 13.85 -10.93 -9.51
CA GLN A 146 14.35 -9.61 -9.91
C GLN A 146 14.89 -8.83 -8.72
N LEU A 147 14.19 -8.85 -7.58
CA LEU A 147 14.70 -8.22 -6.34
C LEU A 147 16.05 -8.81 -5.92
N LEU A 148 16.25 -10.13 -6.05
CA LEU A 148 17.55 -10.78 -5.78
C LEU A 148 18.65 -10.31 -6.75
N ARG A 149 18.34 -10.12 -8.04
CA ARG A 149 19.31 -9.57 -9.02
C ARG A 149 19.67 -8.13 -8.70
N ILE A 150 18.69 -7.31 -8.33
CA ILE A 150 18.93 -5.92 -7.93
C ILE A 150 19.81 -5.87 -6.67
N GLU A 151 19.54 -6.73 -5.68
CA GLU A 151 20.37 -6.85 -4.48
C GLU A 151 21.82 -7.22 -4.83
N GLU A 152 22.02 -8.18 -5.73
CA GLU A 152 23.36 -8.56 -6.22
C GLU A 152 24.07 -7.40 -6.92
N GLU A 153 23.37 -6.62 -7.75
CA GLU A 153 23.94 -5.45 -8.45
C GLU A 153 24.30 -4.31 -7.48
N LEU A 154 23.49 -4.08 -6.45
CA LEU A 154 23.73 -3.05 -5.45
C LEU A 154 24.82 -3.44 -4.44
N GLY A 155 25.07 -4.73 -4.24
CA GLY A 155 26.07 -5.22 -3.29
C GLY A 155 25.90 -4.61 -1.91
N ASP A 156 26.96 -4.04 -1.35
CA ASP A 156 26.96 -3.44 -0.01
C ASP A 156 26.03 -2.20 0.14
N ALA A 157 25.55 -1.64 -0.97
CA ALA A 157 24.57 -0.55 -0.94
C ALA A 157 23.12 -1.05 -0.79
N ALA A 158 22.87 -2.35 -0.91
CA ALA A 158 21.55 -2.93 -0.74
C ALA A 158 21.11 -2.84 0.73
N VAL A 159 19.90 -2.32 0.96
CA VAL A 159 19.31 -2.22 2.30
C VAL A 159 17.93 -2.87 2.30
N TYR A 160 17.74 -3.86 3.15
CA TYR A 160 16.42 -4.43 3.40
C TYR A 160 15.69 -3.59 4.46
N ALA A 161 14.62 -2.92 4.07
CA ALA A 161 13.88 -2.01 4.96
C ALA A 161 13.27 -2.72 6.19
N GLY A 162 12.81 -3.98 6.03
CA GLY A 162 12.26 -4.75 7.14
C GLY A 162 11.12 -4.01 7.84
N ARG A 163 11.19 -3.92 9.17
CA ARG A 163 10.18 -3.22 9.98
C ARG A 163 10.13 -1.70 9.73
N SER A 164 11.21 -1.08 9.27
CA SER A 164 11.22 0.36 9.00
C SER A 164 10.29 0.76 7.86
N ALA A 165 9.91 -0.19 6.99
CA ALA A 165 8.88 0.02 5.97
C ALA A 165 7.48 0.31 6.55
N PHE A 166 7.27 0.03 7.84
CA PHE A 166 6.00 0.24 8.55
C PHE A 166 6.19 1.24 9.71
N PRO A 167 6.36 2.54 9.44
CA PRO A 167 6.77 3.52 10.45
C PRO A 167 5.75 3.72 11.59
N ARG A 168 4.50 3.29 11.40
CA ARG A 168 3.43 3.39 12.39
C ARG A 168 3.30 2.14 13.27
N PHE A 169 3.82 1.01 12.80
CA PHE A 169 3.73 -0.25 13.53
C PHE A 169 4.76 -0.30 14.68
N LYS A 170 4.27 -0.32 15.90
CA LYS A 170 5.08 -0.30 17.14
C LYS A 170 5.15 -1.66 17.84
N GLY A 171 4.57 -2.72 17.24
CA GLY A 171 4.49 -4.07 17.79
C GLY A 171 5.73 -4.92 17.62
#